data_7be8d454ac1a2159ab02960bf4cf3088
#
_entry.id   7be8d454ac1a2159ab02960bf4cf3088
#
_cell.length_a   1.000
_cell.length_b   1.000
_cell.length_c   1.000
_cell.angle_alpha   90.00
_cell.angle_beta   90.00
_cell.angle_gamma   90.00
#
_symmetry.space_group_name_H-M   'P 1'
#
loop_
_entity.id
_entity.type
_entity.pdbx_description
1 polymer ?
#
loop_
_entity_poly.entity_id
_entity_poly.type
_entity_poly.pdbx_seq_one_letter_code
_entity_poly.pdbx_strand_id
1 'polypeptide(L)'
;ALNSLMIFYKHVPSVTNYPVYVGQLDELLEPYIDTVDEAQAKKMLKLFLTQMDRTILDSFSHANIGPKATKAGRLLLEAEKELENAVPNLSFKYDEDITPDDFALKAIDCAMHSAKPSFANHKMFKSELGENYVIASCYNGLLLGGGAYTLCRLVLGNIAKRAKNIQDFKERELPYVLDIMARYMDARIKFEVEE
;
A
#
# COMPACT_ATOMS: atom_id res chain seq x y z
N ALA A 1 6.82 15.89 -13.44
CA ALA A 1 6.52 15.04 -12.25
C ALA A 1 5.98 13.68 -12.67
N LEU A 2 4.80 13.56 -13.33
CA LEU A 2 4.18 12.28 -13.66
C LEU A 2 5.06 11.37 -14.54
N ASN A 3 5.72 11.91 -15.55
CA ASN A 3 6.66 11.13 -16.37
C ASN A 3 7.85 10.61 -15.57
N SER A 4 8.38 11.39 -14.63
CA SER A 4 9.47 10.94 -13.75
C SER A 4 9.01 9.84 -12.82
N LEU A 5 7.80 9.93 -12.27
CA LEU A 5 7.19 8.87 -11.48
C LEU A 5 6.97 7.60 -12.30
N MET A 6 6.51 7.72 -13.55
CA MET A 6 6.33 6.59 -14.43
C MET A 6 7.66 5.87 -14.72
N ILE A 7 8.73 6.63 -14.99
CA ILE A 7 10.07 6.07 -15.17
C ILE A 7 10.53 5.37 -13.91
N PHE A 8 10.33 5.98 -12.74
CA PHE A 8 10.66 5.39 -11.45
C PHE A 8 9.96 4.04 -11.24
N TYR A 9 8.62 4.00 -11.33
CA TYR A 9 7.85 2.78 -11.17
C TYR A 9 8.19 1.69 -12.18
N LYS A 10 8.59 2.08 -13.39
CA LYS A 10 8.93 1.13 -14.45
C LYS A 10 10.33 0.52 -14.30
N HIS A 11 11.29 1.29 -13.82
CA HIS A 11 12.69 0.88 -13.84
C HIS A 11 13.24 0.44 -12.49
N VAL A 12 12.76 0.95 -11.37
CA VAL A 12 13.22 0.53 -10.05
C VAL A 12 12.96 -0.95 -9.79
N PRO A 13 11.78 -1.52 -10.14
CA PRO A 13 11.54 -2.96 -9.98
C PRO A 13 12.48 -3.86 -10.76
N SER A 14 13.16 -3.35 -11.80
CA SER A 14 14.14 -4.13 -12.57
C SER A 14 15.43 -4.41 -11.80
N VAL A 15 15.70 -3.64 -10.75
CA VAL A 15 16.89 -3.79 -9.90
C VAL A 15 16.53 -4.21 -8.47
N THR A 16 15.26 -4.34 -8.15
CA THR A 16 14.78 -4.78 -6.84
C THR A 16 13.81 -5.94 -7.02
N ASN A 17 13.84 -6.89 -6.09
CA ASN A 17 12.87 -7.99 -6.07
C ASN A 17 11.62 -7.66 -5.25
N TYR A 18 11.46 -6.42 -4.84
CA TYR A 18 10.41 -5.97 -3.92
C TYR A 18 9.49 -4.92 -4.54
N PRO A 19 8.28 -4.77 -3.99
CA PRO A 19 7.35 -3.73 -4.40
C PRO A 19 7.95 -2.33 -4.30
N VAL A 20 7.56 -1.45 -5.21
CA VAL A 20 7.95 -0.04 -5.19
C VAL A 20 6.87 0.79 -4.53
N TYR A 21 7.27 1.65 -3.62
CA TYR A 21 6.38 2.51 -2.84
C TYR A 21 6.66 3.97 -3.07
N VAL A 22 5.61 4.75 -3.29
CA VAL A 22 5.64 6.20 -3.15
C VAL A 22 4.81 6.57 -1.92
N GLY A 23 5.48 7.04 -0.88
CA GLY A 23 4.89 7.18 0.45
C GLY A 23 3.75 8.18 0.54
N GLN A 24 3.84 9.32 -0.16
CA GLN A 24 2.85 10.40 -0.16
C GLN A 24 2.71 10.92 -1.59
N LEU A 25 1.98 10.17 -2.41
CA LEU A 25 1.83 10.50 -3.84
C LEU A 25 1.12 11.84 -4.04
N ASP A 26 0.13 12.11 -3.22
CA ASP A 26 -0.63 13.35 -3.26
C ASP A 26 0.21 14.56 -2.87
N GLU A 27 0.96 14.50 -1.77
CA GLU A 27 1.86 15.58 -1.36
C GLU A 27 3.00 15.81 -2.37
N LEU A 28 3.51 14.74 -2.97
CA LEU A 28 4.54 14.80 -4.01
C LEU A 28 4.03 15.51 -5.27
N LEU A 29 2.77 15.35 -5.62
CA LEU A 29 2.15 15.95 -6.79
C LEU A 29 1.60 17.36 -6.54
N GLU A 30 1.28 17.70 -5.29
CA GLU A 30 0.63 18.96 -4.93
C GLU A 30 1.33 20.21 -5.50
N PRO A 31 2.69 20.36 -5.47
CA PRO A 31 3.35 21.52 -6.02
C PRO A 31 3.16 21.72 -7.53
N TYR A 32 2.72 20.68 -8.23
CA TYR A 32 2.58 20.69 -9.68
C TYR A 32 1.12 20.77 -10.15
N ILE A 33 0.16 20.59 -9.24
CA ILE A 33 -1.24 20.42 -9.62
C ILE A 33 -1.84 21.69 -10.22
N ASP A 34 -1.38 22.87 -9.79
CA ASP A 34 -1.85 24.17 -10.26
C ASP A 34 -1.06 24.71 -11.47
N THR A 35 -0.12 23.92 -12.01
CA THR A 35 0.61 24.30 -13.25
C THR A 35 -0.24 24.17 -14.51
N VAL A 36 -1.39 23.51 -14.41
CA VAL A 36 -2.40 23.33 -15.46
C VAL A 36 -3.79 23.51 -14.86
N ASP A 37 -4.81 23.66 -15.69
CA ASP A 37 -6.19 23.67 -15.21
C ASP A 37 -6.59 22.29 -14.64
N GLU A 38 -7.63 22.29 -13.80
CA GLU A 38 -8.05 21.09 -13.05
C GLU A 38 -8.50 19.94 -13.97
N ALA A 39 -9.19 20.26 -15.07
CA ALA A 39 -9.64 19.23 -16.02
C ALA A 39 -8.45 18.58 -16.72
N GLN A 40 -7.45 19.36 -17.07
CA GLN A 40 -6.22 18.86 -17.65
C GLN A 40 -5.41 18.06 -16.62
N ALA A 41 -5.29 18.53 -15.39
CA ALA A 41 -4.64 17.81 -14.30
C ALA A 41 -5.28 16.44 -14.10
N LYS A 42 -6.60 16.36 -13.99
CA LYS A 42 -7.34 15.11 -13.86
C LYS A 42 -7.12 14.17 -15.04
N LYS A 43 -7.14 14.70 -16.28
CA LYS A 43 -6.85 13.90 -17.47
C LYS A 43 -5.43 13.30 -17.44
N MET A 44 -4.44 14.11 -17.03
CA MET A 44 -3.05 13.65 -16.90
C MET A 44 -2.90 12.58 -15.81
N LEU A 45 -3.58 12.73 -14.68
CA LEU A 45 -3.62 11.72 -13.61
C LEU A 45 -4.26 10.41 -14.10
N LYS A 46 -5.38 10.48 -14.81
CA LYS A 46 -6.02 9.29 -15.41
C LYS A 46 -5.09 8.58 -16.38
N LEU A 47 -4.38 9.33 -17.23
CA LEU A 47 -3.39 8.74 -18.14
C LEU A 47 -2.25 8.05 -17.39
N PHE A 48 -1.71 8.71 -16.36
CA PHE A 48 -0.67 8.15 -15.49
C PHE A 48 -1.12 6.84 -14.82
N LEU A 49 -2.27 6.84 -14.17
CA LEU A 49 -2.83 5.65 -13.51
C LEU A 49 -3.09 4.52 -14.51
N THR A 50 -3.65 4.84 -15.68
CA THR A 50 -3.88 3.86 -16.75
C THR A 50 -2.57 3.28 -17.29
N GLN A 51 -1.54 4.11 -17.44
CA GLN A 51 -0.22 3.63 -17.87
C GLN A 51 0.41 2.72 -16.82
N MET A 52 0.29 3.06 -15.54
CA MET A 52 0.77 2.18 -14.46
C MET A 52 0.10 0.80 -14.52
N ASP A 53 -1.21 0.77 -14.66
CA ASP A 53 -1.97 -0.48 -14.71
C ASP A 53 -1.62 -1.35 -15.92
N ARG A 54 -1.36 -0.74 -17.08
CA ARG A 54 -1.18 -1.46 -18.35
C ARG A 54 0.26 -1.75 -18.72
N THR A 55 1.22 -1.00 -18.22
CA THR A 55 2.62 -1.09 -18.68
C THR A 55 3.59 -1.63 -17.63
N ILE A 56 3.18 -1.67 -16.36
CA ILE A 56 3.98 -2.24 -15.30
C ILE A 56 3.58 -3.70 -15.17
N LEU A 57 4.48 -4.60 -15.54
CA LEU A 57 4.26 -6.05 -15.52
C LEU A 57 4.14 -6.61 -14.11
N ASP A 58 4.66 -5.88 -13.12
CA ASP A 58 4.58 -6.26 -11.73
C ASP A 58 3.48 -5.45 -11.03
N SER A 59 2.50 -6.15 -10.47
CA SER A 59 1.35 -5.56 -9.76
C SER A 59 1.70 -4.97 -8.39
N PHE A 60 2.98 -4.89 -8.04
CA PHE A 60 3.45 -4.41 -6.74
C PHE A 60 3.84 -2.93 -6.71
N SER A 61 3.13 -2.10 -7.44
CA SER A 61 3.27 -0.64 -7.31
C SER A 61 2.29 -0.11 -6.28
N HIS A 62 2.80 0.62 -5.29
CA HIS A 62 2.02 1.13 -4.16
C HIS A 62 2.18 2.64 -4.03
N ALA A 63 1.14 3.30 -3.54
CA ALA A 63 1.18 4.70 -3.17
C ALA A 63 0.25 4.98 -1.98
N ASN A 64 0.61 5.97 -1.17
CA ASN A 64 -0.23 6.45 -0.09
C ASN A 64 -0.78 7.85 -0.39
N ILE A 65 -1.93 8.15 0.17
CA ILE A 65 -2.65 9.43 0.10
C ILE A 65 -3.05 9.84 1.52
N GLY A 66 -3.08 11.14 1.81
CA GLY A 66 -3.47 11.66 3.13
C GLY A 66 -2.35 11.51 4.18
N PRO A 67 -2.62 11.86 5.47
CA PRO A 67 -3.92 12.19 6.06
C PRO A 67 -4.41 13.61 5.76
N LYS A 68 -3.53 14.54 5.38
CA LYS A 68 -3.91 15.91 5.02
C LYS A 68 -4.64 15.94 3.69
N ALA A 69 -5.68 16.75 3.61
CA ALA A 69 -6.36 16.98 2.35
C ALA A 69 -5.51 17.83 1.41
N THR A 70 -5.18 17.28 0.25
CA THR A 70 -4.49 17.97 -0.82
C THR A 70 -5.41 18.05 -2.05
N LYS A 71 -5.19 19.03 -2.93
CA LYS A 71 -5.91 19.11 -4.21
C LYS A 71 -5.54 17.93 -5.10
N ALA A 72 -4.27 17.56 -5.12
CA ALA A 72 -3.79 16.38 -5.85
C ALA A 72 -4.44 15.08 -5.35
N GLY A 73 -4.56 14.91 -4.02
CA GLY A 73 -5.22 13.75 -3.42
C GLY A 73 -6.71 13.66 -3.81
N ARG A 74 -7.43 14.78 -3.81
CA ARG A 74 -8.82 14.83 -4.26
C ARG A 74 -8.97 14.42 -5.72
N LEU A 75 -8.12 14.94 -6.60
CA LEU A 75 -8.14 14.60 -8.03
C LEU A 75 -7.68 13.17 -8.31
N LEU A 76 -6.72 12.64 -7.53
CA LEU A 76 -6.32 11.23 -7.61
C LEU A 76 -7.48 10.30 -7.28
N LEU A 77 -8.22 10.56 -6.18
CA LEU A 77 -9.39 9.77 -5.81
C LEU A 77 -10.50 9.83 -6.86
N GLU A 78 -10.75 11.01 -7.44
CA GLU A 78 -11.70 11.16 -8.54
C GLU A 78 -11.29 10.42 -9.81
N ALA A 79 -10.00 10.49 -10.16
CA ALA A 79 -9.47 9.79 -11.32
C ALA A 79 -9.55 8.26 -11.13
N GLU A 80 -9.17 7.77 -9.95
CA GLU A 80 -9.19 6.36 -9.61
C GLU A 80 -10.60 5.77 -9.61
N LYS A 81 -11.56 6.50 -9.04
CA LYS A 81 -12.98 6.11 -9.05
C LYS A 81 -13.52 5.81 -10.45
N GLU A 82 -13.03 6.56 -11.46
CA GLU A 82 -13.51 6.45 -12.84
C GLU A 82 -12.76 5.38 -13.66
N LEU A 83 -11.66 4.81 -13.16
CA LEU A 83 -10.77 3.95 -13.97
C LEU A 83 -10.90 2.47 -13.68
N GLU A 84 -11.35 2.08 -12.48
CA GLU A 84 -11.43 0.67 -12.04
C GLU A 84 -10.15 -0.14 -12.29
N ASN A 85 -8.98 0.50 -12.15
CA ASN A 85 -7.68 -0.13 -12.36
C ASN A 85 -7.27 -1.02 -11.18
N ALA A 86 -6.48 -2.07 -11.43
CA ALA A 86 -5.89 -2.87 -10.37
C ALA A 86 -4.66 -2.19 -9.73
N VAL A 87 -3.85 -1.50 -10.52
CA VAL A 87 -2.59 -0.86 -10.13
C VAL A 87 -2.67 0.67 -10.35
N PRO A 88 -2.07 1.49 -9.48
CA PRO A 88 -1.34 1.15 -8.25
C PRO A 88 -2.27 0.72 -7.11
N ASN A 89 -1.72 -0.02 -6.15
CA ASN A 89 -2.39 -0.23 -4.87
C ASN A 89 -2.33 1.06 -4.05
N LEU A 90 -3.48 1.66 -3.79
CA LEU A 90 -3.59 2.89 -3.01
C LEU A 90 -3.99 2.62 -1.57
N SER A 91 -3.33 3.29 -0.62
CA SER A 91 -3.71 3.31 0.79
C SER A 91 -3.96 4.73 1.24
N PHE A 92 -5.09 4.95 1.89
CA PHE A 92 -5.49 6.22 2.47
C PHE A 92 -5.14 6.24 3.96
N LYS A 93 -4.25 7.13 4.34
CA LYS A 93 -3.91 7.37 5.74
C LYS A 93 -5.01 8.23 6.35
N TYR A 94 -5.74 7.68 7.31
CA TYR A 94 -6.80 8.39 8.00
C TYR A 94 -6.38 8.77 9.41
N ASP A 95 -6.68 10.00 9.79
CA ASP A 95 -6.49 10.54 11.13
C ASP A 95 -7.65 11.48 11.45
N GLU A 96 -8.43 11.17 12.47
CA GLU A 96 -9.62 11.93 12.86
C GLU A 96 -9.36 13.39 13.25
N ASP A 97 -8.11 13.72 13.65
CA ASP A 97 -7.73 15.09 14.03
C ASP A 97 -7.19 15.90 12.84
N ILE A 98 -6.79 15.23 11.75
CA ILE A 98 -6.11 15.87 10.61
C ILE A 98 -6.94 15.80 9.34
N THR A 99 -7.62 14.66 9.11
CA THR A 99 -8.34 14.40 7.85
C THR A 99 -9.72 15.06 7.86
N PRO A 100 -9.99 16.04 6.99
CA PRO A 100 -11.33 16.61 6.88
C PRO A 100 -12.36 15.57 6.43
N ASP A 101 -13.57 15.65 6.99
CA ASP A 101 -14.66 14.69 6.71
C ASP A 101 -14.96 14.56 5.22
N ASP A 102 -14.99 15.67 4.49
CA ASP A 102 -15.28 15.69 3.05
C ASP A 102 -14.22 14.96 2.23
N PHE A 103 -12.95 14.98 2.69
CA PHE A 103 -11.87 14.24 2.06
C PHE A 103 -11.95 12.75 2.40
N ALA A 104 -12.26 12.40 3.65
CA ALA A 104 -12.50 11.03 4.07
C ALA A 104 -13.69 10.40 3.31
N LEU A 105 -14.80 11.14 3.19
CA LEU A 105 -15.99 10.71 2.42
C LEU A 105 -15.66 10.50 0.94
N LYS A 106 -14.83 11.35 0.34
CA LYS A 106 -14.37 11.17 -1.05
C LYS A 106 -13.53 9.88 -1.20
N ALA A 107 -12.68 9.56 -0.23
CA ALA A 107 -11.92 8.31 -0.23
C ALA A 107 -12.84 7.07 -0.07
N ILE A 108 -13.85 7.15 0.80
CA ILE A 108 -14.86 6.10 0.95
C ILE A 108 -15.65 5.91 -0.33
N ASP A 109 -16.12 7.00 -0.95
CA ASP A 109 -16.86 6.95 -2.21
C ASP A 109 -16.02 6.32 -3.35
N CYS A 110 -14.74 6.65 -3.43
CA CYS A 110 -13.81 6.00 -4.34
C CYS A 110 -13.70 4.50 -4.06
N ALA A 111 -13.50 4.11 -2.80
CA ALA A 111 -13.36 2.71 -2.40
C ALA A 111 -14.62 1.88 -2.68
N MET A 112 -15.79 2.47 -2.54
CA MET A 112 -17.05 1.81 -2.87
C MET A 112 -17.21 1.50 -4.36
N HIS A 113 -16.55 2.26 -5.24
CA HIS A 113 -16.61 2.07 -6.70
C HIS A 113 -15.46 1.21 -7.23
N SER A 114 -14.25 1.45 -6.79
CA SER A 114 -13.04 0.84 -7.36
C SER A 114 -12.34 -0.16 -6.43
N ALA A 115 -12.90 -0.45 -5.26
CA ALA A 115 -12.28 -1.23 -4.18
C ALA A 115 -10.94 -0.66 -3.67
N LYS A 116 -10.65 0.59 -4.00
CA LYS A 116 -9.47 1.38 -3.56
C LYS A 116 -9.87 2.83 -3.21
N PRO A 117 -9.17 3.47 -2.30
CA PRO A 117 -8.01 3.02 -1.51
C PRO A 117 -8.39 2.11 -0.34
N SER A 118 -7.39 1.36 0.17
CA SER A 118 -7.44 0.75 1.50
C SER A 118 -7.22 1.80 2.57
N PHE A 119 -7.80 1.63 3.77
CA PHE A 119 -7.69 2.59 4.86
C PHE A 119 -6.69 2.14 5.92
N ALA A 120 -5.87 3.08 6.42
CA ALA A 120 -4.89 2.83 7.46
C ALA A 120 -5.01 3.90 8.57
N ASN A 121 -4.92 3.47 9.83
CA ASN A 121 -4.95 4.36 10.99
C ASN A 121 -3.61 5.10 11.12
N HIS A 122 -3.59 6.38 10.75
CA HIS A 122 -2.38 7.20 10.78
C HIS A 122 -1.81 7.34 12.18
N LYS A 123 -2.64 7.61 13.19
CA LYS A 123 -2.19 7.76 14.59
C LYS A 123 -1.46 6.51 15.09
N MET A 124 -2.01 5.33 14.81
CA MET A 124 -1.42 4.07 15.23
C MET A 124 -0.05 3.87 14.57
N PHE A 125 0.03 3.95 13.24
CA PHE A 125 1.29 3.74 12.53
C PHE A 125 2.34 4.78 12.88
N LYS A 126 1.95 6.04 13.04
CA LYS A 126 2.85 7.12 13.49
C LYS A 126 3.39 6.87 14.89
N SER A 127 2.57 6.37 15.82
CA SER A 127 3.01 6.06 17.18
C SER A 127 3.97 4.88 17.25
N GLU A 128 3.82 3.91 16.35
CA GLU A 128 4.66 2.71 16.31
C GLU A 128 5.94 2.89 15.49
N LEU A 129 5.85 3.60 14.36
CA LEU A 129 6.93 3.67 13.36
C LEU A 129 7.51 5.09 13.19
N GLY A 130 6.94 6.10 13.82
CA GLY A 130 7.35 7.50 13.65
C GLY A 130 6.75 8.15 12.40
N GLU A 131 7.24 9.34 12.05
CA GLU A 131 6.67 10.19 10.99
C GLU A 131 6.88 9.61 9.57
N ASN A 132 8.03 8.98 9.35
CA ASN A 132 8.50 8.58 8.02
C ASN A 132 8.17 7.11 7.71
N TYR A 133 6.89 6.75 7.78
CA TYR A 133 6.43 5.43 7.42
C TYR A 133 5.63 5.45 6.11
N VAL A 134 5.62 4.32 5.43
CA VAL A 134 4.76 4.03 4.27
C VAL A 134 3.90 2.81 4.58
N ILE A 135 2.73 2.75 3.94
CA ILE A 135 1.82 1.61 4.04
C ILE A 135 1.86 0.82 2.75
N ALA A 136 2.19 -0.45 2.85
CA ALA A 136 1.95 -1.40 1.77
C ALA A 136 0.48 -1.79 1.69
N SER A 137 0.01 -2.21 0.53
CA SER A 137 -1.38 -2.67 0.33
C SER A 137 -1.78 -3.84 1.22
N CYS A 138 -0.81 -4.58 1.74
CA CYS A 138 -1.02 -5.66 2.72
C CYS A 138 -1.14 -5.14 4.17
N TYR A 139 -1.31 -3.84 4.35
CA TYR A 139 -1.38 -3.14 5.66
C TYR A 139 -0.10 -3.23 6.50
N ASN A 140 1.02 -3.51 5.88
CA ASN A 140 2.32 -3.45 6.54
C ASN A 140 2.82 -2.01 6.57
N GLY A 141 3.13 -1.51 7.77
CA GLY A 141 3.89 -0.27 7.93
C GLY A 141 5.37 -0.55 7.70
N LEU A 142 6.00 0.26 6.86
CA LEU A 142 7.42 0.18 6.55
C LEU A 142 8.08 1.52 6.82
N LEU A 143 9.33 1.50 7.30
CA LEU A 143 10.13 2.69 7.46
C LEU A 143 10.86 3.03 6.16
N LEU A 144 11.03 4.32 5.87
CA LEU A 144 11.91 4.78 4.80
C LEU A 144 13.35 4.30 5.09
N GLY A 145 13.98 3.69 4.09
CA GLY A 145 15.30 3.09 4.25
C GLY A 145 15.29 1.73 4.94
N GLY A 146 14.13 1.23 5.37
CA GLY A 146 13.92 -0.13 5.83
C GLY A 146 13.36 -1.01 4.72
N GLY A 147 13.09 -2.26 5.04
CA GLY A 147 12.52 -3.23 4.11
C GLY A 147 11.88 -4.41 4.83
N ALA A 148 11.32 -5.31 4.05
CA ALA A 148 10.85 -6.60 4.55
C ALA A 148 11.94 -7.64 4.27
N TYR A 149 12.47 -8.27 5.32
CA TYR A 149 13.47 -9.32 5.17
C TYR A 149 12.89 -10.60 4.59
N THR A 150 11.66 -10.95 4.98
CA THR A 150 11.04 -12.18 4.49
C THR A 150 9.51 -12.13 4.60
N LEU A 151 8.86 -12.93 3.79
CA LEU A 151 7.42 -13.16 3.85
C LEU A 151 7.15 -14.66 4.03
N CYS A 152 6.35 -15.01 5.03
CA CYS A 152 5.87 -16.36 5.24
C CYS A 152 4.34 -16.37 5.28
N ARG A 153 3.74 -17.32 4.58
CA ARG A 153 2.27 -17.47 4.54
C ARG A 153 1.86 -18.81 5.12
N LEU A 154 0.87 -18.79 6.01
CA LEU A 154 0.23 -20.00 6.52
C LEU A 154 -0.99 -20.33 5.67
N VAL A 155 -1.05 -21.58 5.19
CA VAL A 155 -2.22 -22.10 4.49
C VAL A 155 -3.17 -22.71 5.55
N LEU A 156 -4.00 -21.85 6.17
CA LEU A 156 -4.88 -22.21 7.28
C LEU A 156 -5.80 -23.40 6.96
N GLY A 157 -6.29 -23.51 5.72
CA GLY A 157 -7.11 -24.65 5.29
C GLY A 157 -6.37 -26.00 5.41
N ASN A 158 -5.06 -26.04 5.11
CA ASN A 158 -4.27 -27.27 5.27
C ASN A 158 -3.99 -27.58 6.73
N ILE A 159 -3.82 -26.58 7.57
CA ILE A 159 -3.66 -26.73 9.02
C ILE A 159 -4.96 -27.26 9.61
N ALA A 160 -6.10 -26.68 9.23
CA ALA A 160 -7.43 -27.10 9.71
C ALA A 160 -7.76 -28.54 9.36
N LYS A 161 -7.32 -29.06 8.20
CA LYS A 161 -7.53 -30.47 7.81
C LYS A 161 -6.85 -31.47 8.74
N ARG A 162 -5.83 -31.07 9.49
CA ARG A 162 -5.12 -31.93 10.47
C ARG A 162 -5.74 -31.87 11.85
N ALA A 163 -6.59 -30.89 12.10
CA ALA A 163 -7.30 -30.72 13.36
C ALA A 163 -8.56 -31.59 13.44
N LYS A 164 -8.82 -32.14 14.58
CA LYS A 164 -10.02 -32.96 14.83
C LYS A 164 -11.30 -32.13 14.96
N ASN A 165 -11.18 -30.93 15.46
CA ASN A 165 -12.24 -29.95 15.66
C ASN A 165 -11.62 -28.54 15.84
N ILE A 166 -12.46 -27.53 16.03
CA ILE A 166 -12.01 -26.12 16.18
C ILE A 166 -11.15 -25.90 17.43
N GLN A 167 -11.39 -26.63 18.50
CA GLN A 167 -10.60 -26.52 19.72
C GLN A 167 -9.18 -27.09 19.50
N ASP A 168 -9.08 -28.25 18.91
CA ASP A 168 -7.82 -28.91 18.54
C ASP A 168 -7.01 -28.03 17.54
N PHE A 169 -7.71 -27.37 16.61
CA PHE A 169 -7.09 -26.40 15.72
C PHE A 169 -6.44 -25.23 16.49
N LYS A 170 -7.17 -24.63 17.42
CA LYS A 170 -6.71 -23.45 18.17
C LYS A 170 -5.61 -23.78 19.19
N GLU A 171 -5.68 -24.93 19.85
CA GLU A 171 -4.82 -25.25 20.98
C GLU A 171 -3.58 -26.08 20.59
N ARG A 172 -3.65 -26.82 19.52
CA ARG A 172 -2.55 -27.71 19.09
C ARG A 172 -1.98 -27.36 17.72
N GLU A 173 -2.81 -27.41 16.67
CA GLU A 173 -2.29 -27.31 15.30
C GLU A 173 -1.80 -25.90 14.96
N LEU A 174 -2.57 -24.88 15.30
CA LEU A 174 -2.19 -23.49 14.98
C LEU A 174 -0.95 -23.03 15.77
N PRO A 175 -0.85 -23.21 17.10
CA PRO A 175 0.36 -22.87 17.85
C PRO A 175 1.62 -23.60 17.35
N TYR A 176 1.48 -24.89 17.02
CA TYR A 176 2.58 -25.68 16.47
C TYR A 176 3.12 -25.09 15.15
N VAL A 177 2.24 -24.73 14.23
CA VAL A 177 2.66 -24.19 12.95
C VAL A 177 3.19 -22.76 13.08
N LEU A 178 2.63 -21.95 14.00
CA LEU A 178 3.16 -20.62 14.31
C LEU A 178 4.58 -20.68 14.88
N ASP A 179 4.89 -21.63 15.75
CA ASP A 179 6.24 -21.85 16.25
C ASP A 179 7.23 -22.22 15.13
N ILE A 180 6.83 -23.11 14.22
CA ILE A 180 7.65 -23.46 13.05
C ILE A 180 7.88 -22.24 12.18
N MET A 181 6.83 -21.46 11.92
CA MET A 181 6.93 -20.24 11.11
C MET A 181 7.88 -19.23 11.72
N ALA A 182 7.78 -18.96 13.01
CA ALA A 182 8.66 -18.04 13.72
C ALA A 182 10.12 -18.48 13.62
N ARG A 183 10.42 -19.74 13.93
CA ARG A 183 11.79 -20.29 13.81
C ARG A 183 12.33 -20.23 12.38
N TYR A 184 11.47 -20.49 11.39
CA TYR A 184 11.88 -20.38 9.98
C TYR A 184 12.18 -18.94 9.59
N MET A 185 11.36 -17.98 10.01
CA MET A 185 11.61 -16.56 9.75
C MET A 185 12.88 -16.07 10.43
N ASP A 186 13.09 -16.43 11.70
CA ASP A 186 14.32 -16.11 12.43
C ASP A 186 15.57 -16.66 11.74
N ALA A 187 15.52 -17.90 11.28
CA ALA A 187 16.62 -18.50 10.56
C ALA A 187 16.94 -17.80 9.25
N ARG A 188 15.91 -17.38 8.51
CA ARG A 188 16.08 -16.61 7.28
C ARG A 188 16.67 -15.22 7.53
N ILE A 189 16.14 -14.50 8.52
CA ILE A 189 16.64 -13.16 8.88
C ILE A 189 18.10 -13.23 9.30
N LYS A 190 18.47 -14.21 10.11
CA LYS A 190 19.89 -14.42 10.50
C LYS A 190 20.78 -14.67 9.29
N PHE A 191 20.36 -15.52 8.39
CA PHE A 191 21.12 -15.81 7.16
C PHE A 191 21.29 -14.56 6.30
N GLU A 192 20.25 -13.75 6.11
CA GLU A 192 20.29 -12.52 5.30
C GLU A 192 21.12 -11.39 5.94
N VAL A 193 21.31 -11.41 7.26
CA VAL A 193 22.11 -10.40 7.99
C VAL A 193 23.59 -10.78 8.11
N GLU A 194 23.91 -12.09 8.08
CA GLU A 194 25.27 -12.60 8.23
C GLU A 194 26.04 -12.69 6.90
N GLU A 195 25.38 -12.60 5.73
CA GLU A 195 25.99 -12.52 4.40
C GLU A 195 26.03 -11.10 3.82
#